data_b11214c8f1b1d664ca275d83fe10db49
#
_entry.id   b11214c8f1b1d664ca275d83fe10db49
#
_cell.length_a   1.000
_cell.length_b   1.000
_cell.length_c   1.000
_cell.angle_alpha   90.00
_cell.angle_beta   90.00
_cell.angle_gamma   90.00
#
_symmetry.space_group_name_H-M   'P 1'
#
loop_
_entity.id
_entity.type
_entity.pdbx_description
1 polymer ?
#
loop_
_entity_poly.entity_id
_entity_poly.type
_entity_poly.pdbx_seq_one_letter_code
_entity_poly.pdbx_strand_id
1 'polypeptide(L)'
;AQAVKPQPLIGVNMLGYYTSLPQTRDFKNPFPDNYYDQSFKILKDGGMNHVRYVYYWESYVKNPIAFINELKFVAILADKYGLKIIYDNHQFHTSSWLNPQRGTGFPTFLFQNNSKYPYGSGGGPTYPSAAAWWTDWWNRGIKDTNGTDGWNLQAQFLKKVVSIVDSHPSTVGYEILSEPQVHSVDQWEKIGKYNTLMTDEMRKVTQKHIIYSMTIPVDLKSNIGVNATNLAKMAPANKTNTLFKFSIYGLPSPGSYQEQRLNMFVTAGNLSGVPVYIGEWNNVARDKVINEEGDFVYEINPKTSDITPKDTTVILKKFNQIDPYGWAFWYWNFRPHRVENFNLVTSDENGNLIPTKYFDILKNAVQSVYSGKNAK
;
A
#
# COMPACT_ATOMS: atom_id res chain seq x y z
N ALA A 1 -19.28 -11.88 -29.07
CA ALA A 1 -19.30 -10.58 -28.35
C ALA A 1 -17.98 -10.44 -27.61
N GLN A 2 -17.18 -9.42 -27.93
CA GLN A 2 -15.98 -9.11 -27.13
C GLN A 2 -16.45 -8.75 -25.72
N ALA A 3 -15.89 -9.43 -24.72
CA ALA A 3 -16.14 -9.07 -23.33
C ALA A 3 -15.76 -7.60 -23.12
N VAL A 4 -16.68 -6.80 -22.60
CA VAL A 4 -16.41 -5.41 -22.25
C VAL A 4 -15.34 -5.42 -21.17
N LYS A 5 -14.20 -4.79 -21.46
CA LYS A 5 -13.10 -4.68 -20.50
C LYS A 5 -13.60 -3.92 -19.27
N PRO A 6 -13.41 -4.46 -18.04
CA PRO A 6 -13.78 -3.74 -16.83
C PRO A 6 -13.06 -2.39 -16.77
N GLN A 7 -13.75 -1.37 -16.25
CA GLN A 7 -13.09 -0.09 -15.97
C GLN A 7 -11.96 -0.31 -14.95
N PRO A 8 -10.79 0.34 -15.12
CA PRO A 8 -9.75 0.28 -14.12
C PRO A 8 -10.23 0.87 -12.78
N LEU A 9 -9.69 0.37 -11.68
CA LEU A 9 -9.90 1.00 -10.39
C LEU A 9 -9.16 2.33 -10.36
N ILE A 10 -9.87 3.39 -10.01
CA ILE A 10 -9.33 4.76 -9.97
C ILE A 10 -9.70 5.35 -8.62
N GLY A 11 -8.72 5.61 -7.79
CA GLY A 11 -9.04 6.10 -6.46
C GLY A 11 -7.86 6.53 -5.61
N VAL A 12 -8.00 6.36 -4.32
CA VAL A 12 -7.10 6.93 -3.32
C VAL A 12 -6.79 5.92 -2.23
N ASN A 13 -5.66 6.13 -1.57
CA ASN A 13 -5.34 5.49 -0.30
C ASN A 13 -6.05 6.22 0.84
N MET A 14 -6.63 5.45 1.76
CA MET A 14 -7.31 5.98 2.94
C MET A 14 -6.91 5.18 4.17
N LEU A 15 -6.54 5.89 5.23
CA LEU A 15 -6.29 5.29 6.53
C LEU A 15 -7.55 5.40 7.40
N GLY A 16 -7.84 4.35 8.16
CA GLY A 16 -8.84 4.39 9.19
C GLY A 16 -8.32 4.97 10.49
N TYR A 17 -9.20 5.16 11.46
CA TYR A 17 -8.78 5.63 12.78
C TYR A 17 -8.31 4.45 13.65
N TYR A 18 -9.16 3.49 13.90
CA TYR A 18 -8.84 2.32 14.73
C TYR A 18 -8.11 1.22 13.98
N THR A 19 -8.26 1.17 12.67
CA THR A 19 -7.58 0.20 11.82
C THR A 19 -6.16 0.59 11.46
N SER A 20 -5.78 1.85 11.69
CA SER A 20 -4.46 2.40 11.34
C SER A 20 -3.68 2.99 12.52
N LEU A 21 -3.96 2.51 13.74
CA LEU A 21 -3.14 2.82 14.91
C LEU A 21 -1.78 2.09 14.81
N PRO A 22 -0.67 2.68 15.27
CA PRO A 22 -0.54 3.97 15.95
C PRO A 22 -0.32 5.16 15.01
N GLN A 23 -0.30 4.98 13.69
CA GLN A 23 0.01 6.06 12.74
C GLN A 23 -0.98 7.22 12.83
N THR A 24 -2.21 6.95 13.23
CA THR A 24 -3.25 7.97 13.40
C THR A 24 -3.09 8.85 14.64
N ARG A 25 -2.07 8.63 15.46
CA ARG A 25 -1.78 9.48 16.62
C ARG A 25 -1.56 10.96 16.28
N ASP A 26 -1.14 11.25 15.04
CA ASP A 26 -0.95 12.61 14.54
C ASP A 26 -2.25 13.23 14.04
N PHE A 27 -3.34 12.46 13.95
CA PHE A 27 -4.63 12.96 13.54
C PHE A 27 -5.37 13.55 14.74
N LYS A 28 -6.17 14.59 14.47
CA LYS A 28 -7.14 15.03 15.46
C LYS A 28 -8.10 13.89 15.77
N ASN A 29 -8.20 13.56 17.04
CA ASN A 29 -9.11 12.50 17.49
C ASN A 29 -10.30 13.14 18.23
N PRO A 30 -11.53 12.70 17.97
CA PRO A 30 -11.91 11.73 16.93
C PRO A 30 -11.84 12.30 15.52
N PHE A 31 -11.95 11.42 14.50
CA PHE A 31 -12.24 11.88 13.15
C PHE A 31 -13.53 12.72 13.15
N PRO A 32 -13.66 13.68 12.22
CA PRO A 32 -14.92 14.40 12.06
C PRO A 32 -16.10 13.44 11.96
N ASP A 33 -17.25 13.87 12.50
CA ASP A 33 -18.48 13.10 12.37
C ASP A 33 -18.78 12.82 10.89
N ASN A 34 -19.27 11.62 10.61
CA ASN A 34 -19.56 11.19 9.24
C ASN A 34 -18.34 11.23 8.29
N TYR A 35 -17.12 11.07 8.83
CA TYR A 35 -15.89 11.11 8.04
C TYR A 35 -15.93 10.20 6.80
N TYR A 36 -16.32 8.95 6.96
CA TYR A 36 -16.38 8.01 5.83
C TYR A 36 -17.52 8.34 4.86
N ASP A 37 -18.67 8.72 5.37
CA ASP A 37 -19.82 9.08 4.53
C ASP A 37 -19.48 10.31 3.66
N GLN A 38 -18.89 11.34 4.25
CA GLN A 38 -18.44 12.51 3.51
C GLN A 38 -17.33 12.17 2.51
N SER A 39 -16.35 11.38 2.92
CA SER A 39 -15.22 10.97 2.08
C SER A 39 -15.69 10.21 0.84
N PHE A 40 -16.53 9.23 1.02
CA PHE A 40 -17.01 8.37 -0.08
C PHE A 40 -17.90 9.14 -1.04
N LYS A 41 -18.71 10.06 -0.53
CA LYS A 41 -19.51 10.97 -1.37
C LYS A 41 -18.61 11.87 -2.23
N ILE A 42 -17.59 12.49 -1.65
CA ILE A 42 -16.66 13.35 -2.38
C ILE A 42 -15.93 12.53 -3.47
N LEU A 43 -15.46 11.33 -3.14
CA LEU A 43 -14.79 10.45 -4.09
C LEU A 43 -15.69 10.09 -5.27
N LYS A 44 -16.90 9.65 -4.99
CA LYS A 44 -17.87 9.27 -6.03
C LYS A 44 -18.23 10.46 -6.92
N ASP A 45 -18.55 11.59 -6.33
CA ASP A 45 -18.89 12.82 -7.06
C ASP A 45 -17.70 13.31 -7.90
N GLY A 46 -16.48 13.02 -7.47
CA GLY A 46 -15.24 13.34 -8.19
C GLY A 46 -14.85 12.34 -9.29
N GLY A 47 -15.68 11.33 -9.55
CA GLY A 47 -15.41 10.32 -10.60
C GLY A 47 -14.49 9.19 -10.17
N MET A 48 -14.20 9.06 -8.88
CA MET A 48 -13.42 7.94 -8.32
C MET A 48 -14.33 6.74 -8.07
N ASN A 49 -13.79 5.54 -8.21
CA ASN A 49 -14.54 4.29 -7.99
C ASN A 49 -13.85 3.35 -6.99
N HIS A 50 -12.74 3.78 -6.39
CA HIS A 50 -11.86 2.90 -5.64
C HIS A 50 -11.23 3.56 -4.42
N VAL A 51 -11.07 2.76 -3.37
CA VAL A 51 -10.26 3.07 -2.20
C VAL A 51 -9.34 1.90 -1.89
N ARG A 52 -8.05 2.17 -1.76
CA ARG A 52 -7.11 1.25 -1.12
C ARG A 52 -7.13 1.58 0.36
N TYR A 53 -7.77 0.72 1.13
CA TYR A 53 -8.00 0.91 2.55
C TYR A 53 -6.86 0.30 3.35
N VAL A 54 -6.10 1.16 4.02
CA VAL A 54 -4.88 0.81 4.76
C VAL A 54 -5.23 0.39 6.18
N TYR A 55 -4.77 -0.78 6.60
CA TYR A 55 -4.88 -1.22 7.99
C TYR A 55 -3.57 -1.86 8.45
N TYR A 56 -3.38 -1.97 9.77
CA TYR A 56 -2.21 -2.56 10.38
C TYR A 56 -2.59 -3.73 11.28
N TRP A 57 -1.83 -4.80 11.21
CA TRP A 57 -2.03 -5.96 12.07
C TRP A 57 -1.93 -5.59 13.56
N GLU A 58 -0.95 -4.76 13.93
CA GLU A 58 -0.81 -4.31 15.31
C GLU A 58 -2.02 -3.52 15.83
N SER A 59 -2.77 -2.85 14.96
CA SER A 59 -3.99 -2.15 15.32
C SER A 59 -5.10 -3.12 15.74
N TYR A 60 -5.22 -4.24 15.02
CA TYR A 60 -6.14 -5.31 15.40
C TYR A 60 -5.79 -5.91 16.76
N VAL A 61 -4.51 -6.20 17.00
CA VAL A 61 -4.06 -6.78 18.28
C VAL A 61 -4.31 -5.81 19.43
N LYS A 62 -4.12 -4.52 19.20
CA LYS A 62 -4.29 -3.49 20.23
C LYS A 62 -5.75 -3.27 20.61
N ASN A 63 -6.66 -3.26 19.64
CA ASN A 63 -8.09 -3.03 19.89
C ASN A 63 -8.94 -3.79 18.84
N PRO A 64 -9.12 -5.11 19.00
CA PRO A 64 -9.78 -5.93 18.00
C PRO A 64 -11.25 -5.54 17.77
N ILE A 65 -11.97 -5.14 18.81
CA ILE A 65 -13.40 -4.79 18.68
C ILE A 65 -13.56 -3.54 17.83
N ALA A 66 -12.82 -2.47 18.13
CA ALA A 66 -12.88 -1.23 17.37
C ALA A 66 -12.38 -1.42 15.93
N PHE A 67 -11.34 -2.22 15.73
CA PHE A 67 -10.82 -2.57 14.41
C PHE A 67 -11.90 -3.26 13.55
N ILE A 68 -12.53 -4.29 14.10
CA ILE A 68 -13.59 -5.05 13.39
C ILE A 68 -14.77 -4.15 13.06
N ASN A 69 -15.22 -3.33 14.01
CA ASN A 69 -16.37 -2.44 13.80
C ASN A 69 -16.08 -1.40 12.73
N GLU A 70 -14.88 -0.84 12.68
CA GLU A 70 -14.51 0.13 11.66
C GLU A 70 -14.46 -0.51 10.27
N LEU A 71 -13.88 -1.72 10.12
CA LEU A 71 -13.88 -2.42 8.85
C LEU A 71 -15.30 -2.72 8.34
N LYS A 72 -16.17 -3.21 9.21
CA LYS A 72 -17.58 -3.46 8.87
C LYS A 72 -18.28 -2.20 8.38
N PHE A 73 -18.08 -1.11 9.09
CA PHE A 73 -18.68 0.17 8.74
C PHE A 73 -18.20 0.69 7.38
N VAL A 74 -16.90 0.62 7.13
CA VAL A 74 -16.32 1.00 5.83
C VAL A 74 -16.91 0.16 4.69
N ALA A 75 -17.01 -1.15 4.86
CA ALA A 75 -17.55 -2.04 3.83
C ALA A 75 -19.02 -1.72 3.51
N ILE A 76 -19.84 -1.49 4.53
CA ILE A 76 -21.26 -1.12 4.36
C ILE A 76 -21.38 0.21 3.60
N LEU A 77 -20.62 1.22 3.96
CA LEU A 77 -20.65 2.51 3.26
C LEU A 77 -20.11 2.42 1.83
N ALA A 78 -19.05 1.65 1.61
CA ALA A 78 -18.54 1.43 0.27
C ALA A 78 -19.60 0.77 -0.63
N ASP A 79 -20.35 -0.21 -0.11
CA ASP A 79 -21.48 -0.80 -0.83
C ASP A 79 -22.52 0.28 -1.19
N LYS A 80 -22.88 1.12 -0.22
CA LYS A 80 -23.85 2.21 -0.41
C LYS A 80 -23.45 3.16 -1.54
N TYR A 81 -22.17 3.53 -1.61
CA TYR A 81 -21.68 4.49 -2.61
C TYR A 81 -21.20 3.82 -3.90
N GLY A 82 -21.23 2.49 -4.00
CA GLY A 82 -20.75 1.77 -5.17
C GLY A 82 -19.24 1.84 -5.38
N LEU A 83 -18.46 2.10 -4.32
CA LEU A 83 -17.01 2.10 -4.36
C LEU A 83 -16.46 0.68 -4.26
N LYS A 84 -15.28 0.47 -4.82
CA LYS A 84 -14.55 -0.80 -4.78
C LYS A 84 -13.35 -0.68 -3.85
N ILE A 85 -13.22 -1.62 -2.93
CA ILE A 85 -12.18 -1.58 -1.88
C ILE A 85 -11.17 -2.70 -2.08
N ILE A 86 -9.88 -2.35 -2.05
CA ILE A 86 -8.78 -3.26 -1.78
C ILE A 86 -8.31 -3.00 -0.36
N TYR A 87 -8.33 -4.04 0.47
CA TYR A 87 -7.87 -3.98 1.87
C TYR A 87 -6.39 -4.31 1.93
N ASP A 88 -5.61 -3.35 2.39
CA ASP A 88 -4.15 -3.37 2.40
C ASP A 88 -3.61 -3.65 3.80
N ASN A 89 -3.05 -4.85 4.01
CA ASN A 89 -2.26 -5.13 5.19
C ASN A 89 -0.93 -4.39 5.09
N HIS A 90 -0.83 -3.27 5.77
CA HIS A 90 0.25 -2.31 5.59
C HIS A 90 1.29 -2.42 6.69
N GLN A 91 2.50 -2.06 6.35
CA GLN A 91 3.57 -1.77 7.28
C GLN A 91 4.40 -0.60 6.76
N PHE A 92 4.99 0.13 7.68
CA PHE A 92 6.00 1.14 7.39
C PHE A 92 7.03 1.12 8.50
N HIS A 93 8.30 0.98 8.15
CA HIS A 93 9.38 0.78 9.12
C HIS A 93 9.11 -0.40 10.08
N THR A 94 8.49 -1.46 9.56
CA THR A 94 8.30 -2.77 10.20
C THR A 94 7.25 -2.78 11.31
N SER A 95 7.41 -1.97 12.35
CA SER A 95 6.57 -1.99 13.55
C SER A 95 6.80 -0.77 14.42
N SER A 96 5.81 -0.43 15.25
CA SER A 96 5.97 0.57 16.31
C SER A 96 6.98 0.14 17.40
N TRP A 97 7.28 -1.15 17.49
CA TRP A 97 8.33 -1.64 18.40
C TRP A 97 9.71 -1.16 17.97
N LEU A 98 10.05 -1.34 16.71
CA LEU A 98 11.36 -0.90 16.19
C LEU A 98 11.45 0.61 15.98
N ASN A 99 10.36 1.23 15.55
CA ASN A 99 10.28 2.68 15.37
C ASN A 99 9.03 3.24 16.05
N PRO A 100 9.10 3.58 17.37
CA PRO A 100 7.93 4.04 18.11
C PRO A 100 7.31 5.34 17.62
N GLN A 101 8.09 6.16 16.89
CA GLN A 101 7.62 7.45 16.40
C GLN A 101 6.86 7.35 15.08
N ARG A 102 7.31 6.48 14.17
CA ARG A 102 6.77 6.42 12.81
C ARG A 102 6.46 5.00 12.33
N GLY A 103 6.95 3.97 12.99
CA GLY A 103 6.77 2.59 12.59
C GLY A 103 5.35 2.09 12.85
N THR A 104 4.85 1.29 11.93
CA THR A 104 3.54 0.64 12.00
C THR A 104 3.61 -0.72 11.31
N GLY A 105 2.76 -1.64 11.70
CA GLY A 105 2.58 -2.88 10.95
C GLY A 105 2.53 -4.12 11.82
N PHE A 106 3.67 -4.77 12.05
CA PHE A 106 3.72 -6.03 12.79
C PHE A 106 3.46 -5.83 14.29
N PRO A 107 2.71 -6.76 14.92
CA PRO A 107 2.45 -6.68 16.36
C PRO A 107 3.72 -6.79 17.19
N THR A 108 3.74 -6.09 18.32
CA THR A 108 4.93 -6.01 19.19
C THR A 108 5.34 -7.34 19.78
N PHE A 109 4.42 -8.29 19.96
CA PHE A 109 4.75 -9.62 20.50
C PHE A 109 5.69 -10.44 19.57
N LEU A 110 5.84 -10.06 18.31
CA LEU A 110 6.79 -10.69 17.38
C LEU A 110 8.24 -10.19 17.58
N PHE A 111 8.47 -9.22 18.44
CA PHE A 111 9.78 -8.60 18.69
C PHE A 111 10.23 -8.75 20.14
N GLN A 112 9.29 -8.92 21.06
CA GLN A 112 9.56 -8.94 22.47
C GLN A 112 10.43 -10.15 22.87
N ASN A 113 11.24 -9.98 23.90
CA ASN A 113 12.11 -11.02 24.47
C ASN A 113 13.22 -11.53 23.54
N ASN A 114 13.57 -10.76 22.51
CA ASN A 114 14.71 -11.07 21.65
C ASN A 114 15.67 -9.88 21.59
N SER A 115 16.93 -10.12 22.00
CA SER A 115 17.97 -9.08 22.04
C SER A 115 18.43 -8.62 20.64
N LYS A 116 18.06 -9.36 19.57
CA LYS A 116 18.45 -8.99 18.21
C LYS A 116 17.69 -7.77 17.69
N TYR A 117 16.51 -7.50 18.20
CA TYR A 117 15.65 -6.40 17.76
C TYR A 117 15.10 -5.60 18.94
N PRO A 118 15.98 -4.79 19.58
CA PRO A 118 15.59 -4.01 20.75
C PRO A 118 14.52 -2.97 20.42
N TYR A 119 13.72 -2.63 21.41
CA TYR A 119 12.76 -1.55 21.31
C TYR A 119 13.44 -0.23 20.89
N GLY A 120 12.88 0.44 19.89
CA GLY A 120 13.37 1.73 19.43
C GLY A 120 14.68 1.69 18.63
N SER A 121 15.13 0.50 18.21
CA SER A 121 16.41 0.33 17.51
C SER A 121 16.38 0.65 16.02
N GLY A 122 15.20 0.96 15.47
CA GLY A 122 15.02 1.34 14.07
C GLY A 122 14.44 0.24 13.20
N GLY A 123 13.39 0.58 12.45
CA GLY A 123 12.62 -0.36 11.64
C GLY A 123 12.73 -0.16 10.13
N GLY A 124 13.42 0.89 9.69
CA GLY A 124 13.63 1.17 8.27
C GLY A 124 14.68 0.26 7.62
N PRO A 125 14.77 0.25 6.28
CA PRO A 125 15.60 -0.71 5.57
C PRO A 125 17.12 -0.53 5.77
N THR A 126 17.56 0.58 6.32
CA THR A 126 18.99 0.84 6.61
C THR A 126 19.40 0.47 8.03
N TYR A 127 18.47 0.03 8.87
CA TYR A 127 18.75 -0.28 10.28
C TYR A 127 19.09 -1.76 10.46
N PRO A 128 20.16 -2.07 11.24
CA PRO A 128 20.56 -3.46 11.50
C PRO A 128 19.46 -4.30 12.17
N SER A 129 18.70 -3.73 13.07
CA SER A 129 17.61 -4.45 13.74
C SER A 129 16.49 -4.85 12.77
N ALA A 130 16.15 -3.99 11.82
CA ALA A 130 15.20 -4.33 10.77
C ALA A 130 15.75 -5.43 9.87
N ALA A 131 17.02 -5.35 9.46
CA ALA A 131 17.66 -6.37 8.65
C ALA A 131 17.65 -7.73 9.37
N ALA A 132 17.95 -7.77 10.66
CA ALA A 132 17.93 -8.99 11.45
C ALA A 132 16.50 -9.57 11.55
N TRP A 133 15.53 -8.73 11.84
CA TRP A 133 14.15 -9.19 11.98
C TRP A 133 13.56 -9.71 10.67
N TRP A 134 13.74 -8.98 9.56
CA TRP A 134 13.23 -9.42 8.25
C TRP A 134 13.94 -10.67 7.76
N THR A 135 15.23 -10.84 8.04
CA THR A 135 15.95 -12.08 7.73
C THR A 135 15.37 -13.28 8.50
N ASP A 136 15.11 -13.11 9.80
CA ASP A 136 14.45 -14.15 10.60
C ASP A 136 13.01 -14.40 10.14
N TRP A 137 12.28 -13.35 9.73
CA TRP A 137 10.94 -13.47 9.15
C TRP A 137 10.94 -14.33 7.87
N TRP A 138 11.82 -14.02 6.92
CA TRP A 138 11.92 -14.77 5.66
C TRP A 138 12.42 -16.20 5.86
N ASN A 139 13.20 -16.46 6.88
CA ASN A 139 13.61 -17.81 7.29
C ASN A 139 12.52 -18.54 8.08
N ARG A 140 11.36 -17.92 8.28
CA ARG A 140 10.25 -18.46 9.08
C ARG A 140 10.66 -18.77 10.54
N GLY A 141 11.57 -17.96 11.07
CA GLY A 141 12.12 -18.13 12.42
C GLY A 141 11.44 -17.24 13.48
N ILE A 142 10.57 -16.32 13.08
CA ILE A 142 9.82 -15.49 14.03
C ILE A 142 8.63 -16.29 14.56
N LYS A 143 8.52 -16.37 15.90
CA LYS A 143 7.48 -17.13 16.59
C LYS A 143 6.89 -16.32 17.74
N ASP A 144 5.64 -16.64 18.10
CA ASP A 144 5.04 -16.13 19.31
C ASP A 144 5.55 -16.89 20.56
N THR A 145 5.06 -16.53 21.74
CA THR A 145 5.43 -17.18 22.99
C THR A 145 4.98 -18.64 23.10
N ASN A 146 4.01 -19.05 22.29
CA ASN A 146 3.52 -20.44 22.22
C ASN A 146 4.25 -21.30 21.18
N GLY A 147 5.23 -20.73 20.47
CA GLY A 147 5.96 -21.41 19.42
C GLY A 147 5.28 -21.46 18.06
N THR A 148 4.16 -20.77 17.86
CA THR A 148 3.51 -20.65 16.55
C THR A 148 4.29 -19.67 15.69
N ASP A 149 4.62 -20.09 14.46
CA ASP A 149 5.39 -19.23 13.57
C ASP A 149 4.58 -18.03 13.05
N GLY A 150 5.29 -16.95 12.79
CA GLY A 150 4.70 -15.67 12.41
C GLY A 150 3.95 -15.72 11.08
N TRP A 151 4.37 -16.55 10.13
CA TRP A 151 3.65 -16.70 8.86
C TRP A 151 2.26 -17.28 9.08
N ASN A 152 2.12 -18.32 9.88
CA ASN A 152 0.82 -18.90 10.21
C ASN A 152 -0.06 -17.92 11.02
N LEU A 153 0.54 -17.17 11.94
CA LEU A 153 -0.18 -16.13 12.68
C LEU A 153 -0.71 -15.04 11.74
N GLN A 154 0.10 -14.60 10.79
CA GLN A 154 -0.36 -13.60 9.81
C GLN A 154 -1.44 -14.17 8.88
N ALA A 155 -1.31 -15.42 8.45
CA ALA A 155 -2.35 -16.07 7.64
C ALA A 155 -3.69 -16.14 8.39
N GLN A 156 -3.68 -16.45 9.67
CA GLN A 156 -4.88 -16.42 10.52
C GLN A 156 -5.49 -15.03 10.62
N PHE A 157 -4.64 -14.01 10.79
CA PHE A 157 -5.08 -12.61 10.81
C PHE A 157 -5.72 -12.19 9.48
N LEU A 158 -5.07 -12.50 8.34
CA LEU A 158 -5.60 -12.18 7.02
C LEU A 158 -6.93 -12.89 6.76
N LYS A 159 -7.07 -14.16 7.17
CA LYS A 159 -8.37 -14.87 7.08
C LYS A 159 -9.42 -14.24 7.97
N LYS A 160 -9.04 -13.66 9.11
CA LYS A 160 -9.97 -12.90 9.95
C LYS A 160 -10.49 -11.66 9.23
N VAL A 161 -9.61 -10.90 8.58
CA VAL A 161 -10.00 -9.74 7.77
C VAL A 161 -10.97 -10.17 6.66
N VAL A 162 -10.65 -11.23 5.94
CA VAL A 162 -11.53 -11.81 4.92
C VAL A 162 -12.92 -12.11 5.49
N SER A 163 -12.99 -12.73 6.65
CA SER A 163 -14.26 -13.09 7.29
C SER A 163 -15.16 -11.87 7.59
N ILE A 164 -14.56 -10.71 7.74
CA ILE A 164 -15.28 -9.47 8.07
C ILE A 164 -15.90 -8.84 6.81
N VAL A 165 -15.19 -8.83 5.68
CA VAL A 165 -15.56 -7.99 4.53
C VAL A 165 -15.82 -8.75 3.22
N ASP A 166 -15.55 -10.05 3.15
CA ASP A 166 -15.57 -10.81 1.88
C ASP A 166 -16.94 -10.86 1.22
N SER A 167 -18.02 -10.90 2.01
CA SER A 167 -19.40 -10.96 1.48
C SER A 167 -19.88 -9.65 0.85
N HIS A 168 -19.16 -8.56 1.04
CA HIS A 168 -19.57 -7.25 0.53
C HIS A 168 -19.25 -7.10 -0.96
N PRO A 169 -20.19 -6.64 -1.78
CA PRO A 169 -19.94 -6.43 -3.22
C PRO A 169 -18.88 -5.37 -3.50
N SER A 170 -18.61 -4.46 -2.56
CA SER A 170 -17.53 -3.47 -2.65
C SER A 170 -16.14 -4.09 -2.54
N THR A 171 -15.99 -5.26 -1.92
CA THR A 171 -14.69 -5.89 -1.71
C THR A 171 -14.13 -6.48 -3.00
N VAL A 172 -12.99 -5.97 -3.46
CA VAL A 172 -12.26 -6.46 -4.65
C VAL A 172 -11.23 -7.50 -4.26
N GLY A 173 -10.47 -7.24 -3.19
CA GLY A 173 -9.39 -8.12 -2.80
C GLY A 173 -8.58 -7.62 -1.62
N TYR A 174 -7.49 -8.35 -1.38
CA TYR A 174 -6.66 -8.22 -0.18
C TYR A 174 -5.19 -8.18 -0.55
N GLU A 175 -4.49 -7.18 -0.07
CA GLU A 175 -3.03 -7.13 -0.18
C GLU A 175 -2.41 -7.87 1.00
N ILE A 176 -1.53 -8.82 0.71
CA ILE A 176 -0.90 -9.68 1.72
C ILE A 176 -0.07 -8.86 2.70
N LEU A 177 0.83 -8.04 2.17
CA LEU A 177 1.68 -7.15 2.96
C LEU A 177 2.29 -6.09 2.06
N SER A 178 2.09 -4.82 2.38
CA SER A 178 2.62 -3.72 1.60
C SER A 178 4.12 -3.56 1.81
N GLU A 179 4.88 -3.53 0.73
CA GLU A 179 6.29 -3.16 0.65
C GLU A 179 7.18 -3.85 1.71
N PRO A 180 7.18 -5.20 1.77
CA PRO A 180 8.07 -5.91 2.69
C PRO A 180 9.54 -5.62 2.36
N GLN A 181 10.41 -5.71 3.37
CA GLN A 181 11.83 -5.46 3.17
C GLN A 181 12.57 -6.71 2.69
N VAL A 182 13.45 -6.51 1.72
CA VAL A 182 14.43 -7.51 1.27
C VAL A 182 15.84 -7.01 1.63
N HIS A 183 16.66 -7.90 2.19
CA HIS A 183 17.99 -7.56 2.70
C HIS A 183 19.12 -8.38 2.08
N SER A 184 18.81 -9.44 1.36
CA SER A 184 19.79 -10.28 0.67
C SER A 184 19.19 -10.96 -0.55
N VAL A 185 20.05 -11.36 -1.48
CA VAL A 185 19.62 -11.92 -2.77
C VAL A 185 18.87 -13.26 -2.64
N ASP A 186 19.15 -14.04 -1.61
CA ASP A 186 18.48 -15.30 -1.34
C ASP A 186 17.03 -15.15 -0.84
N GLN A 187 16.64 -13.93 -0.44
CA GLN A 187 15.32 -13.68 0.10
C GLN A 187 14.23 -13.60 -0.96
N TRP A 188 14.55 -13.33 -2.21
CA TRP A 188 13.52 -13.26 -3.27
C TRP A 188 12.69 -14.55 -3.38
N GLU A 189 13.33 -15.70 -3.37
CA GLU A 189 12.64 -17.00 -3.40
C GLU A 189 11.87 -17.28 -2.11
N LYS A 190 12.40 -16.86 -0.96
CA LYS A 190 11.74 -16.99 0.34
C LYS A 190 10.46 -16.16 0.41
N ILE A 191 10.48 -14.97 -0.15
CA ILE A 191 9.28 -14.12 -0.27
C ILE A 191 8.23 -14.81 -1.16
N GLY A 192 8.65 -15.47 -2.24
CA GLY A 192 7.76 -16.28 -3.06
C GLY A 192 7.09 -17.42 -2.29
N LYS A 193 7.83 -18.11 -1.43
CA LYS A 193 7.28 -19.15 -0.53
C LYS A 193 6.28 -18.56 0.48
N TYR A 194 6.61 -17.41 1.04
CA TYR A 194 5.71 -16.68 1.94
C TYR A 194 4.41 -16.28 1.23
N ASN A 195 4.50 -15.66 0.07
CA ASN A 195 3.32 -15.27 -0.71
C ASN A 195 2.49 -16.49 -1.13
N THR A 196 3.13 -17.62 -1.43
CA THR A 196 2.45 -18.88 -1.74
C THR A 196 1.64 -19.37 -0.54
N LEU A 197 2.24 -19.40 0.66
CA LEU A 197 1.54 -19.83 1.88
C LEU A 197 0.35 -18.91 2.18
N MET A 198 0.56 -17.58 2.15
CA MET A 198 -0.51 -16.63 2.40
C MET A 198 -1.65 -16.81 1.40
N THR A 199 -1.33 -16.92 0.12
CA THR A 199 -2.31 -17.12 -0.95
C THR A 199 -3.10 -18.42 -0.76
N ASP A 200 -2.40 -19.54 -0.51
CA ASP A 200 -3.05 -20.83 -0.32
C ASP A 200 -3.99 -20.84 0.89
N GLU A 201 -3.58 -20.22 1.99
CA GLU A 201 -4.40 -20.11 3.17
C GLU A 201 -5.63 -19.21 2.95
N MET A 202 -5.44 -18.07 2.30
CA MET A 202 -6.53 -17.15 2.00
C MET A 202 -7.51 -17.74 0.98
N ARG A 203 -7.05 -18.52 0.01
CA ARG A 203 -7.92 -19.19 -0.98
C ARG A 203 -8.88 -20.21 -0.37
N LYS A 204 -8.63 -20.66 0.83
CA LYS A 204 -9.58 -21.51 1.56
C LYS A 204 -10.86 -20.78 1.94
N VAL A 205 -10.83 -19.43 1.99
CA VAL A 205 -11.92 -18.58 2.49
C VAL A 205 -12.37 -17.48 1.53
N THR A 206 -11.67 -17.25 0.42
CA THR A 206 -12.06 -16.24 -0.57
C THR A 206 -11.65 -16.62 -1.99
N GLN A 207 -12.46 -16.17 -2.97
CA GLN A 207 -12.14 -16.23 -4.40
C GLN A 207 -11.79 -14.83 -4.96
N LYS A 208 -11.81 -13.80 -4.14
CA LYS A 208 -11.48 -12.43 -4.53
C LYS A 208 -9.98 -12.27 -4.76
N HIS A 209 -9.56 -11.15 -5.32
CA HIS A 209 -8.16 -10.93 -5.66
C HIS A 209 -7.26 -10.98 -4.43
N ILE A 210 -6.12 -11.63 -4.58
CA ILE A 210 -5.03 -11.61 -3.61
C ILE A 210 -3.85 -10.91 -4.26
N ILE A 211 -3.26 -9.96 -3.53
CA ILE A 211 -2.30 -9.01 -4.08
C ILE A 211 -1.00 -9.14 -3.31
N TYR A 212 0.08 -9.46 -4.02
CA TYR A 212 1.42 -9.41 -3.45
C TYR A 212 2.12 -8.13 -3.89
N SER A 213 3.04 -7.65 -3.06
CA SER A 213 3.63 -6.32 -3.21
C SER A 213 5.09 -6.39 -3.63
N MET A 214 5.52 -5.37 -4.36
CA MET A 214 6.93 -5.04 -4.48
C MET A 214 7.57 -4.89 -3.09
N THR A 215 8.89 -4.90 -3.05
CA THR A 215 9.70 -4.80 -1.84
C THR A 215 10.42 -3.48 -1.75
N ILE A 216 10.91 -3.15 -0.55
CA ILE A 216 11.86 -2.07 -0.31
C ILE A 216 13.13 -2.62 0.36
N PRO A 217 14.30 -2.03 0.20
CA PRO A 217 14.61 -0.91 -0.68
C PRO A 217 14.57 -1.34 -2.15
N VAL A 218 14.17 -0.43 -3.03
CA VAL A 218 14.09 -0.76 -4.47
C VAL A 218 15.46 -0.66 -5.13
N ASP A 219 16.39 0.11 -4.57
CA ASP A 219 17.65 0.44 -5.19
C ASP A 219 18.72 0.99 -4.23
N LEU A 220 18.55 0.79 -2.95
CA LEU A 220 19.50 1.29 -1.95
C LEU A 220 20.77 0.41 -1.83
N LYS A 221 20.70 -0.86 -2.28
CA LYS A 221 21.82 -1.79 -2.20
C LYS A 221 21.94 -2.57 -3.51
N SER A 222 23.01 -2.34 -4.25
CA SER A 222 23.26 -3.00 -5.54
C SER A 222 23.43 -4.53 -5.42
N ASN A 223 23.87 -5.02 -4.26
CA ASN A 223 24.10 -6.46 -4.01
C ASN A 223 22.82 -7.27 -3.69
N ILE A 224 21.67 -6.63 -3.59
CA ILE A 224 20.40 -7.31 -3.36
C ILE A 224 19.82 -7.88 -4.66
N GLY A 225 20.23 -7.34 -5.80
CA GLY A 225 19.76 -7.81 -7.10
C GLY A 225 18.33 -7.39 -7.40
N VAL A 226 18.00 -6.11 -7.22
CA VAL A 226 16.68 -5.58 -7.56
C VAL A 226 16.54 -5.51 -9.08
N ASN A 227 15.80 -6.46 -9.65
CA ASN A 227 15.52 -6.53 -11.09
C ASN A 227 14.20 -7.26 -11.33
N ALA A 228 13.68 -7.20 -12.54
CA ALA A 228 12.40 -7.79 -12.89
C ALA A 228 12.38 -9.31 -12.66
N THR A 229 13.46 -10.02 -12.95
CA THR A 229 13.56 -11.47 -12.77
C THR A 229 13.43 -11.86 -11.29
N ASN A 230 14.13 -11.15 -10.40
CA ASN A 230 14.05 -11.42 -8.97
C ASN A 230 12.69 -11.01 -8.39
N LEU A 231 12.14 -9.87 -8.81
CA LEU A 231 10.77 -9.48 -8.42
C LEU A 231 9.74 -10.54 -8.83
N ALA A 232 9.90 -11.15 -10.00
CA ALA A 232 9.01 -12.22 -10.47
C ALA A 232 9.07 -13.49 -9.60
N LYS A 233 10.18 -13.75 -8.90
CA LYS A 233 10.30 -14.87 -7.95
C LYS A 233 9.37 -14.74 -6.75
N MET A 234 8.89 -13.55 -6.46
CA MET A 234 7.98 -13.30 -5.34
C MET A 234 6.54 -13.73 -5.60
N ALA A 235 6.17 -14.00 -6.85
CA ALA A 235 4.80 -14.38 -7.18
C ALA A 235 4.40 -15.69 -6.48
N PRO A 236 3.15 -15.78 -5.98
CA PRO A 236 2.67 -17.03 -5.44
C PRO A 236 2.57 -18.10 -6.53
N ALA A 237 2.63 -19.37 -6.15
CA ALA A 237 2.49 -20.48 -7.07
C ALA A 237 1.10 -20.49 -7.75
N ASN A 238 0.05 -20.27 -6.98
CA ASN A 238 -1.30 -20.07 -7.52
C ASN A 238 -1.51 -18.60 -7.91
N LYS A 239 -1.65 -18.36 -9.20
CA LYS A 239 -1.79 -17.00 -9.78
C LYS A 239 -3.23 -16.68 -10.18
N THR A 240 -4.20 -17.50 -9.82
CA THR A 240 -5.62 -17.23 -10.10
C THR A 240 -6.08 -16.03 -9.28
N ASN A 241 -6.72 -15.05 -9.93
CA ASN A 241 -7.17 -13.82 -9.30
C ASN A 241 -6.06 -13.15 -8.43
N THR A 242 -4.87 -13.04 -8.99
CA THR A 242 -3.70 -12.48 -8.33
C THR A 242 -3.26 -11.21 -9.03
N LEU A 243 -2.86 -10.21 -8.25
CA LEU A 243 -2.30 -8.95 -8.75
C LEU A 243 -0.92 -8.74 -8.15
N PHE A 244 -0.05 -8.09 -8.92
CA PHE A 244 1.23 -7.58 -8.44
C PHE A 244 1.13 -6.07 -8.18
N LYS A 245 1.25 -5.67 -6.92
CA LYS A 245 1.21 -4.26 -6.53
C LYS A 245 2.59 -3.65 -6.52
N PHE A 246 2.71 -2.46 -7.10
CA PHE A 246 3.88 -1.61 -6.89
C PHE A 246 3.48 -0.17 -6.55
N SER A 247 4.43 0.57 -6.02
CA SER A 247 4.34 2.01 -5.77
C SER A 247 5.29 2.76 -6.70
N ILE A 248 4.88 3.92 -7.16
CA ILE A 248 5.72 4.81 -7.98
C ILE A 248 5.54 6.25 -7.54
N TYR A 249 6.61 6.89 -7.18
CA TYR A 249 6.62 8.27 -6.72
C TYR A 249 7.51 9.11 -7.64
N GLY A 250 6.97 10.23 -8.10
CA GLY A 250 7.64 11.11 -9.03
C GLY A 250 7.23 10.89 -10.48
N LEU A 251 7.54 11.87 -11.32
CA LEU A 251 7.18 11.90 -12.73
C LEU A 251 8.03 10.90 -13.54
N PRO A 252 7.40 9.90 -14.19
CA PRO A 252 8.13 8.94 -15.02
C PRO A 252 8.42 9.53 -16.43
N SER A 253 9.19 10.60 -16.47
CA SER A 253 9.60 11.24 -17.72
C SER A 253 10.58 10.37 -18.51
N PRO A 254 10.66 10.52 -19.85
CA PRO A 254 11.54 9.70 -20.69
C PRO A 254 12.99 9.70 -20.19
N GLY A 255 13.56 8.51 -20.01
CA GLY A 255 14.93 8.31 -19.53
C GLY A 255 15.12 8.53 -18.03
N SER A 256 14.08 8.88 -17.30
CA SER A 256 14.16 9.10 -15.86
C SER A 256 14.30 7.79 -15.09
N TYR A 257 14.79 7.92 -13.87
CA TYR A 257 14.85 6.82 -12.92
C TYR A 257 13.44 6.25 -12.63
N GLN A 258 12.43 7.10 -12.50
CA GLN A 258 11.05 6.69 -12.27
C GLN A 258 10.49 5.88 -13.45
N GLU A 259 10.85 6.22 -14.69
CA GLU A 259 10.48 5.43 -15.87
C GLU A 259 11.15 4.06 -15.85
N GLN A 260 12.42 3.98 -15.48
CA GLN A 260 13.14 2.71 -15.38
C GLN A 260 12.50 1.78 -14.33
N ARG A 261 12.13 2.33 -13.17
CA ARG A 261 11.41 1.58 -12.13
C ARG A 261 10.06 1.09 -12.60
N LEU A 262 9.29 1.98 -13.23
CA LEU A 262 7.98 1.64 -13.76
C LEU A 262 8.07 0.47 -14.76
N ASN A 263 9.01 0.54 -15.68
CA ASN A 263 9.24 -0.52 -16.66
C ASN A 263 9.69 -1.84 -15.99
N MET A 264 10.52 -1.76 -14.97
CA MET A 264 10.95 -2.93 -14.21
C MET A 264 9.76 -3.63 -13.54
N PHE A 265 8.86 -2.89 -12.89
CA PHE A 265 7.68 -3.46 -12.25
C PHE A 265 6.70 -4.06 -13.26
N VAL A 266 6.45 -3.38 -14.37
CA VAL A 266 5.59 -3.90 -15.44
C VAL A 266 6.19 -5.18 -16.02
N THR A 267 7.48 -5.22 -16.27
CA THR A 267 8.18 -6.42 -16.75
C THR A 267 8.07 -7.56 -15.74
N ALA A 268 8.22 -7.29 -14.44
CA ALA A 268 8.06 -8.30 -13.40
C ALA A 268 6.65 -8.91 -13.39
N GLY A 269 5.63 -8.11 -13.54
CA GLY A 269 4.25 -8.58 -13.68
C GLY A 269 4.07 -9.47 -14.91
N ASN A 270 4.61 -9.06 -16.04
CA ASN A 270 4.55 -9.84 -17.29
C ASN A 270 5.28 -11.18 -17.16
N LEU A 271 6.46 -11.19 -16.55
CA LEU A 271 7.21 -12.44 -16.30
C LEU A 271 6.45 -13.41 -15.40
N SER A 272 5.69 -12.89 -14.46
CA SER A 272 4.88 -13.70 -13.55
C SER A 272 3.51 -14.06 -14.13
N GLY A 273 3.10 -13.44 -15.24
CA GLY A 273 1.80 -13.68 -15.87
C GLY A 273 0.62 -13.14 -15.05
N VAL A 274 0.83 -12.08 -14.27
CA VAL A 274 -0.20 -11.46 -13.44
C VAL A 274 -0.39 -9.98 -13.82
N PRO A 275 -1.63 -9.45 -13.73
CA PRO A 275 -1.86 -8.02 -13.91
C PRO A 275 -1.17 -7.21 -12.82
N VAL A 276 -0.77 -5.98 -13.15
CA VAL A 276 -0.19 -5.04 -12.19
C VAL A 276 -1.24 -4.11 -11.60
N TYR A 277 -1.00 -3.67 -10.37
CA TYR A 277 -1.82 -2.71 -9.64
C TYR A 277 -0.91 -1.65 -9.03
N ILE A 278 -1.19 -0.38 -9.30
CA ILE A 278 -0.41 0.75 -8.79
C ILE A 278 -1.04 1.20 -7.47
N GLY A 279 -0.62 0.57 -6.38
CA GLY A 279 -1.24 0.79 -5.08
C GLY A 279 -0.95 2.14 -4.45
N GLU A 280 0.17 2.77 -4.81
CA GLU A 280 0.53 4.09 -4.31
C GLU A 280 1.25 4.88 -5.40
N TRP A 281 0.88 6.15 -5.53
CA TRP A 281 1.60 7.09 -6.36
C TRP A 281 1.31 8.53 -5.93
N ASN A 282 2.25 9.42 -6.16
CA ASN A 282 2.07 10.86 -6.23
C ASN A 282 3.29 11.47 -6.94
N ASN A 283 3.36 12.79 -7.03
CA ASN A 283 4.47 13.48 -7.68
C ASN A 283 5.45 14.09 -6.65
N VAL A 284 5.85 13.33 -5.63
CA VAL A 284 6.96 13.75 -4.79
C VAL A 284 8.27 13.50 -5.52
N ALA A 285 9.01 14.55 -5.84
CA ALA A 285 10.32 14.41 -6.46
C ALA A 285 11.38 14.07 -5.41
N ARG A 286 12.24 13.13 -5.74
CA ARG A 286 13.32 12.69 -4.87
C ARG A 286 14.61 12.65 -5.67
N ASP A 287 15.66 13.28 -5.13
CA ASP A 287 16.99 13.22 -5.70
C ASP A 287 17.75 12.03 -5.13
N LYS A 288 18.46 11.31 -6.01
CA LYS A 288 19.35 10.23 -5.61
C LYS A 288 20.66 10.83 -5.14
N VAL A 289 20.98 10.64 -3.88
CA VAL A 289 22.22 11.13 -3.27
C VAL A 289 23.00 9.98 -2.66
N ILE A 290 24.29 10.17 -2.47
CA ILE A 290 25.15 9.22 -1.77
C ILE A 290 25.30 9.73 -0.33
N ASN A 291 24.94 8.91 0.66
CA ASN A 291 25.12 9.24 2.07
C ASN A 291 26.57 9.07 2.53
N GLU A 292 26.84 9.38 3.80
CA GLU A 292 28.18 9.29 4.38
C GLU A 292 28.76 7.87 4.38
N GLU A 293 27.88 6.85 4.41
CA GLU A 293 28.26 5.44 4.33
C GLU A 293 28.50 4.94 2.89
N GLY A 294 28.30 5.79 1.89
CA GLY A 294 28.47 5.44 0.48
C GLY A 294 27.27 4.76 -0.17
N ASP A 295 26.16 4.66 0.53
CA ASP A 295 24.91 4.09 0.01
C ASP A 295 24.09 5.13 -0.73
N PHE A 296 23.36 4.70 -1.76
CA PHE A 296 22.37 5.56 -2.39
C PHE A 296 21.14 5.72 -1.52
N VAL A 297 20.75 6.95 -1.27
CA VAL A 297 19.51 7.32 -0.59
C VAL A 297 18.73 8.33 -1.45
N TYR A 298 17.43 8.45 -1.20
CA TYR A 298 16.59 9.43 -1.89
C TYR A 298 16.20 10.52 -0.92
N GLU A 299 16.54 11.75 -1.25
CA GLU A 299 16.12 12.94 -0.52
C GLU A 299 15.00 13.64 -1.27
N ILE A 300 13.97 14.08 -0.53
CA ILE A 300 12.86 14.82 -1.10
C ILE A 300 13.36 16.19 -1.57
N ASN A 301 13.09 16.49 -2.84
CA ASN A 301 13.37 17.81 -3.39
C ASN A 301 12.11 18.70 -3.24
N PRO A 302 12.09 19.63 -2.26
CA PRO A 302 10.91 20.46 -2.01
C PRO A 302 10.61 21.44 -3.14
N LYS A 303 11.58 21.75 -3.99
CA LYS A 303 11.41 22.70 -5.10
C LYS A 303 10.64 22.11 -6.28
N THR A 304 10.71 20.79 -6.46
CA THR A 304 10.09 20.08 -7.59
C THR A 304 9.01 19.11 -7.14
N SER A 305 8.84 18.92 -5.82
CA SER A 305 7.78 18.07 -5.27
C SER A 305 6.47 18.84 -5.21
N ASP A 306 5.67 18.70 -6.24
CA ASP A 306 4.34 19.29 -6.28
C ASP A 306 3.39 18.48 -7.16
N ILE A 307 2.09 18.63 -6.92
CA ILE A 307 1.04 18.11 -7.76
C ILE A 307 0.56 19.25 -8.66
N THR A 308 0.92 19.19 -9.92
CA THR A 308 0.48 20.17 -10.93
C THR A 308 -0.50 19.54 -11.92
N PRO A 309 -1.38 20.32 -12.55
CA PRO A 309 -2.29 19.79 -13.57
C PRO A 309 -1.55 19.12 -14.73
N LYS A 310 -0.45 19.72 -15.18
CA LYS A 310 0.36 19.21 -16.29
C LYS A 310 0.99 17.85 -15.94
N ASP A 311 1.72 17.77 -14.84
CA ASP A 311 2.43 16.55 -14.45
C ASP A 311 1.47 15.43 -14.09
N THR A 312 0.38 15.74 -13.41
CA THR A 312 -0.65 14.76 -13.07
C THR A 312 -1.28 14.14 -14.32
N THR A 313 -1.56 14.95 -15.32
CA THR A 313 -2.09 14.47 -16.62
C THR A 313 -1.07 13.57 -17.31
N VAL A 314 0.21 13.94 -17.32
CA VAL A 314 1.29 13.11 -17.91
C VAL A 314 1.38 11.77 -17.21
N ILE A 315 1.36 11.75 -15.88
CA ILE A 315 1.40 10.52 -15.09
C ILE A 315 0.21 9.61 -15.41
N LEU A 316 -1.01 10.15 -15.41
CA LEU A 316 -2.21 9.35 -15.67
C LEU A 316 -2.28 8.83 -17.12
N LYS A 317 -1.81 9.59 -18.09
CA LYS A 317 -1.68 9.09 -19.48
C LYS A 317 -0.69 7.93 -19.55
N LYS A 318 0.43 7.99 -18.84
CA LYS A 318 1.40 6.90 -18.77
C LYS A 318 0.78 5.66 -18.11
N PHE A 319 0.05 5.81 -17.02
CA PHE A 319 -0.68 4.71 -16.37
C PHE A 319 -1.71 4.10 -17.32
N ASN A 320 -2.44 4.92 -18.05
CA ASN A 320 -3.42 4.45 -19.01
C ASN A 320 -2.78 3.61 -20.15
N GLN A 321 -1.57 3.94 -20.58
CA GLN A 321 -0.81 3.16 -21.55
C GLN A 321 -0.38 1.79 -21.01
N ILE A 322 0.01 1.74 -19.74
CA ILE A 322 0.41 0.50 -19.04
C ILE A 322 -0.80 -0.41 -18.86
N ASP A 323 -1.99 0.17 -18.70
CA ASP A 323 -3.23 -0.54 -18.50
C ASP A 323 -3.25 -1.43 -17.26
N PRO A 324 -3.00 -0.87 -16.05
CA PRO A 324 -3.03 -1.62 -14.82
C PRO A 324 -4.47 -2.02 -14.46
N TYR A 325 -4.60 -2.97 -13.56
CA TYR A 325 -5.90 -3.30 -12.95
C TYR A 325 -6.54 -2.08 -12.28
N GLY A 326 -5.72 -1.21 -11.71
CA GLY A 326 -6.13 0.05 -11.14
C GLY A 326 -4.95 0.79 -10.52
N TRP A 327 -5.28 1.93 -9.94
CA TRP A 327 -4.31 2.73 -9.20
C TRP A 327 -4.98 3.47 -8.04
N ALA A 328 -4.19 3.85 -7.03
CA ALA A 328 -4.61 4.63 -5.89
C ALA A 328 -3.58 5.71 -5.55
N PHE A 329 -4.04 6.95 -5.50
CA PHE A 329 -3.22 8.11 -5.16
C PHE A 329 -2.86 8.09 -3.66
N TRP A 330 -1.63 8.38 -3.30
CA TRP A 330 -1.21 8.56 -1.92
C TRP A 330 -1.24 10.05 -1.56
N TYR A 331 -2.19 10.66 -0.76
CA TYR A 331 -3.22 9.90 -0.14
C TYR A 331 -4.36 10.81 0.34
N TRP A 332 -5.44 10.27 0.88
CA TRP A 332 -6.68 10.96 1.17
C TRP A 332 -6.66 11.77 2.46
N ASN A 333 -6.19 11.20 3.56
CA ASN A 333 -6.41 11.71 4.91
C ASN A 333 -5.76 13.07 5.20
N PHE A 334 -6.36 13.80 6.13
CA PHE A 334 -5.84 15.08 6.59
C PHE A 334 -4.82 14.89 7.73
N ARG A 335 -3.60 15.29 7.49
CA ARG A 335 -2.52 15.44 8.47
C ARG A 335 -1.93 16.85 8.34
N PRO A 336 -1.08 17.27 9.30
CA PRO A 336 -0.22 18.41 9.04
C PRO A 336 0.49 18.27 7.71
N HIS A 337 0.49 19.33 6.92
CA HIS A 337 1.11 19.31 5.59
C HIS A 337 2.60 18.97 5.69
N ARG A 338 3.03 18.00 4.91
CA ARG A 338 4.43 17.69 4.66
C ARG A 338 4.62 17.60 3.15
N VAL A 339 5.86 17.84 2.70
CA VAL A 339 6.17 17.86 1.26
C VAL A 339 5.79 16.55 0.56
N GLU A 340 5.88 15.43 1.27
CA GLU A 340 5.56 14.10 0.76
C GLU A 340 4.09 13.68 0.95
N ASN A 341 3.30 14.49 1.65
CA ASN A 341 1.92 14.18 2.00
C ASN A 341 0.97 15.17 1.32
N PHE A 342 0.54 14.84 0.12
CA PHE A 342 -0.46 15.63 -0.58
C PHE A 342 -1.86 15.23 -0.12
N ASN A 343 -2.29 15.78 1.01
CA ASN A 343 -3.63 15.53 1.54
C ASN A 343 -4.70 16.01 0.55
N LEU A 344 -5.60 15.12 0.15
CA LEU A 344 -6.68 15.44 -0.79
C LEU A 344 -7.86 16.14 -0.12
N VAL A 345 -7.98 15.99 1.20
CA VAL A 345 -9.01 16.65 2.00
C VAL A 345 -8.41 17.31 3.24
N THR A 346 -9.11 18.30 3.73
CA THR A 346 -8.93 18.90 5.06
C THR A 346 -10.29 19.01 5.75
N SER A 347 -10.33 19.43 7.01
CA SER A 347 -11.58 19.68 7.72
C SER A 347 -11.71 21.16 8.09
N ASP A 348 -12.94 21.66 8.01
CA ASP A 348 -13.27 23.01 8.50
C ASP A 348 -13.45 23.02 10.02
N GLU A 349 -13.79 24.20 10.57
CA GLU A 349 -14.01 24.38 12.00
C GLU A 349 -15.22 23.59 12.53
N ASN A 350 -16.16 23.25 11.67
CA ASN A 350 -17.37 22.49 11.99
C ASN A 350 -17.22 20.99 11.79
N GLY A 351 -16.03 20.51 11.42
CA GLY A 351 -15.77 19.10 11.16
C GLY A 351 -16.23 18.61 9.79
N ASN A 352 -16.61 19.47 8.87
CA ASN A 352 -16.92 19.10 7.50
C ASN A 352 -15.63 18.88 6.71
N LEU A 353 -15.60 17.85 5.85
CA LEU A 353 -14.49 17.62 4.95
C LEU A 353 -14.56 18.58 3.77
N ILE A 354 -13.41 19.18 3.46
CA ILE A 354 -13.24 20.09 2.34
C ILE A 354 -12.16 19.54 1.42
N PRO A 355 -12.45 19.34 0.11
CA PRO A 355 -11.43 19.00 -0.87
C PRO A 355 -10.34 20.07 -0.94
N THR A 356 -9.08 19.65 -1.04
CA THR A 356 -7.95 20.56 -1.26
C THR A 356 -7.75 20.81 -2.76
N LYS A 357 -6.85 21.75 -3.08
CA LYS A 357 -6.42 21.98 -4.47
C LYS A 357 -5.89 20.70 -5.14
N TYR A 358 -5.28 19.80 -4.38
CA TYR A 358 -4.73 18.55 -4.90
C TYR A 358 -5.83 17.60 -5.36
N PHE A 359 -6.93 17.53 -4.64
CA PHE A 359 -8.09 16.76 -5.08
C PHE A 359 -8.69 17.31 -6.38
N ASP A 360 -8.82 18.63 -6.48
CA ASP A 360 -9.34 19.25 -7.70
C ASP A 360 -8.45 18.99 -8.90
N ILE A 361 -7.13 19.06 -8.73
CA ILE A 361 -6.16 18.72 -9.79
C ILE A 361 -6.31 17.25 -10.20
N LEU A 362 -6.37 16.33 -9.24
CA LEU A 362 -6.53 14.90 -9.50
C LEU A 362 -7.84 14.61 -10.21
N LYS A 363 -8.94 15.15 -9.71
CA LYS A 363 -10.27 14.99 -10.31
C LYS A 363 -10.31 15.49 -11.76
N ASN A 364 -9.77 16.65 -12.04
CA ASN A 364 -9.73 17.23 -13.38
C ASN A 364 -8.85 16.40 -14.34
N ALA A 365 -7.73 15.89 -13.87
CA ALA A 365 -6.86 15.02 -14.65
C ALA A 365 -7.53 13.68 -14.98
N VAL A 366 -8.22 13.09 -14.01
CA VAL A 366 -9.02 11.86 -14.22
C VAL A 366 -10.09 12.10 -15.28
N GLN A 367 -10.83 13.17 -15.17
CA GLN A 367 -11.85 13.52 -16.17
C GLN A 367 -11.24 13.69 -17.56
N SER A 368 -10.11 14.37 -17.66
CA SER A 368 -9.41 14.59 -18.94
C SER A 368 -8.92 13.28 -19.59
N VAL A 369 -8.34 12.38 -18.79
CA VAL A 369 -7.71 11.15 -19.31
C VAL A 369 -8.72 10.04 -19.58
N TYR A 370 -9.79 9.94 -18.78
CA TYR A 370 -10.72 8.80 -18.81
C TYR A 370 -12.10 9.10 -19.39
N SER A 371 -12.48 10.37 -19.58
CA SER A 371 -13.81 10.74 -20.13
C SER A 371 -14.07 10.25 -21.56
N GLY A 372 -13.02 10.07 -22.37
CA GLY A 372 -13.13 9.56 -23.72
C GLY A 372 -13.40 8.05 -23.82
N LYS A 373 -13.28 7.29 -22.76
CA LYS A 373 -13.50 5.83 -22.73
C LYS A 373 -14.97 5.44 -22.53
N ASN A 374 -15.80 6.35 -22.03
CA ASN A 374 -17.23 6.11 -21.83
C ASN A 374 -18.09 6.46 -23.04
N ALA A 375 -17.49 6.94 -24.13
CA ALA A 375 -18.18 7.41 -25.33
C ALA A 375 -18.06 6.46 -26.54
N LYS A 376 -17.63 5.20 -26.33
CA LYS A 376 -17.61 4.19 -27.41
C LYS A 376 -18.26 2.89 -26.99
#